data_2522a4fe14a7c6ee4fe36810b3380632
#
_entry.id   2522a4fe14a7c6ee4fe36810b3380632
#
_cell.length_a   1.000
_cell.length_b   1.000
_cell.length_c   1.000
_cell.angle_alpha   90.00
_cell.angle_beta   90.00
_cell.angle_gamma   90.00
#
_symmetry.space_group_name_H-M   'P 1'
#
loop_
_entity.id
_entity.type
_entity.pdbx_description
1 polymer ?
#
loop_
_entity_poly.entity_id
_entity_poly.type
_entity_poly.pdbx_seq_one_letter_code
_entity_poly.pdbx_strand_id
1 'polypeptide(L)'
;MLLVGLTGSIGTGKSTTAAMFKDYNFGVYNADDTVHYIYENDVKVIDKIEEIFPGTKENNKVNRKILRDILNEKPDKFKELESVVHPVTRQYQITYIKKLIEEQKFGCVLDVPLLFETGGEQYVDASIVVIASEDKQRERVVGERQIPMEVFNILKKQQMPDQDKLKKANFIISTEKNIESTKTEVENTVAQLKSIEPKAWNEFYGKMK
;
A
#
# COMPACT_ATOMS: atom_id res chain seq x y z
N MET A 1 -4.91 -0.02 -19.19
CA MET A 1 -4.59 0.64 -17.89
C MET A 1 -3.35 -0.03 -17.33
N LEU A 2 -2.28 0.71 -17.17
CA LEU A 2 -1.04 0.20 -16.54
C LEU A 2 -1.22 0.13 -15.03
N LEU A 3 -0.92 -1.01 -14.41
CA LEU A 3 -0.96 -1.18 -12.95
C LEU A 3 0.47 -1.27 -12.41
N VAL A 4 0.80 -0.36 -11.50
CA VAL A 4 2.15 -0.24 -10.92
C VAL A 4 2.08 -0.45 -9.41
N GLY A 5 2.73 -1.47 -8.90
CA GLY A 5 2.88 -1.68 -7.46
C GLY A 5 3.98 -0.80 -6.88
N LEU A 6 3.66 0.02 -5.91
CA LEU A 6 4.63 0.85 -5.19
C LEU A 6 4.79 0.34 -3.77
N THR A 7 6.01 0.01 -3.40
CA THR A 7 6.35 -0.46 -2.06
C THR A 7 7.61 0.25 -1.54
N GLY A 8 7.91 0.02 -0.29
CA GLY A 8 9.08 0.57 0.38
C GLY A 8 8.94 0.45 1.88
N SER A 9 10.05 0.34 2.58
CA SER A 9 10.08 0.19 4.02
C SER A 9 9.58 1.45 4.74
N ILE A 10 9.29 1.30 6.04
CA ILE A 10 8.85 2.43 6.86
C ILE A 10 9.85 3.59 6.78
N GLY A 11 9.36 4.80 6.60
CA GLY A 11 10.18 6.02 6.55
C GLY A 11 10.86 6.30 5.21
N THR A 12 10.67 5.48 4.17
CA THR A 12 11.29 5.71 2.85
C THR A 12 10.66 6.84 2.04
N GLY A 13 9.55 7.45 2.47
CA GLY A 13 8.88 8.51 1.71
C GLY A 13 7.92 8.01 0.62
N LYS A 14 7.50 6.75 0.70
CA LYS A 14 6.62 6.07 -0.26
C LYS A 14 5.36 6.89 -0.62
N SER A 15 4.60 7.38 0.36
CA SER A 15 3.35 8.13 0.12
C SER A 15 3.59 9.46 -0.60
N THR A 16 4.68 10.16 -0.28
CA THR A 16 5.08 11.38 -1.00
C THR A 16 5.45 11.06 -2.44
N THR A 17 6.21 9.98 -2.67
CA THR A 17 6.56 9.50 -4.01
C THR A 17 5.31 9.09 -4.79
N ALA A 18 4.37 8.36 -4.16
CA ALA A 18 3.10 7.97 -4.78
C ALA A 18 2.32 9.20 -5.28
N ALA A 19 2.27 10.27 -4.47
CA ALA A 19 1.55 11.49 -4.84
C ALA A 19 2.13 12.17 -6.10
N MET A 20 3.44 12.09 -6.33
CA MET A 20 4.09 12.69 -7.50
C MET A 20 3.65 12.06 -8.83
N PHE A 21 3.23 10.79 -8.83
CA PHE A 21 2.72 10.14 -10.04
C PHE A 21 1.43 10.76 -10.57
N LYS A 22 0.68 11.48 -9.73
CA LYS A 22 -0.55 12.18 -10.15
C LYS A 22 -0.28 13.25 -11.20
N ASP A 23 0.89 13.89 -11.16
CA ASP A 23 1.31 14.91 -12.12
C ASP A 23 1.55 14.33 -13.52
N TYR A 24 1.69 13.00 -13.62
CA TYR A 24 1.92 12.25 -14.86
C TYR A 24 0.69 11.43 -15.32
N ASN A 25 -0.50 11.86 -14.93
CA ASN A 25 -1.76 11.23 -15.31
C ASN A 25 -1.97 9.80 -14.76
N PHE A 26 -1.38 9.49 -13.59
CA PHE A 26 -1.69 8.27 -12.84
C PHE A 26 -2.73 8.54 -11.75
N GLY A 27 -3.60 7.56 -11.50
CA GLY A 27 -4.31 7.48 -10.22
C GLY A 27 -3.41 6.86 -9.15
N VAL A 28 -3.73 7.11 -7.88
CA VAL A 28 -3.03 6.49 -6.74
C VAL A 28 -4.07 5.83 -5.84
N TYR A 29 -3.98 4.53 -5.69
CA TYR A 29 -4.78 3.75 -4.75
C TYR A 29 -3.94 3.40 -3.54
N ASN A 30 -4.38 3.83 -2.36
CA ASN A 30 -3.74 3.50 -1.10
C ASN A 30 -4.54 2.40 -0.40
N ALA A 31 -3.94 1.23 -0.20
CA ALA A 31 -4.59 0.09 0.42
C ALA A 31 -4.92 0.34 1.90
N ASP A 32 -4.01 0.99 2.64
CA ASP A 32 -4.20 1.29 4.07
C ASP A 32 -5.34 2.28 4.29
N ASP A 33 -5.41 3.34 3.47
CA ASP A 33 -6.51 4.33 3.53
C ASP A 33 -7.86 3.67 3.22
N THR A 34 -7.86 2.70 2.30
CA THR A 34 -9.06 1.93 1.98
C THR A 34 -9.52 1.08 3.16
N VAL A 35 -8.62 0.41 3.85
CA VAL A 35 -8.95 -0.35 5.07
C VAL A 35 -9.51 0.59 6.15
N HIS A 36 -8.92 1.76 6.34
CA HIS A 36 -9.44 2.77 7.27
C HIS A 36 -10.85 3.21 6.91
N TYR A 37 -11.09 3.50 5.62
CA TYR A 37 -12.41 3.86 5.12
C TYR A 37 -13.45 2.76 5.37
N ILE A 38 -13.11 1.50 5.10
CA ILE A 38 -13.97 0.33 5.34
C ILE A 38 -14.33 0.22 6.81
N TYR A 39 -13.36 0.36 7.72
CA TYR A 39 -13.59 0.29 9.17
C TYR A 39 -14.48 1.41 9.71
N GLU A 40 -14.60 2.50 8.99
CA GLU A 40 -15.43 3.64 9.40
C GLU A 40 -16.79 3.67 8.71
N ASN A 41 -16.94 3.07 7.51
CA ASN A 41 -18.09 3.35 6.66
C ASN A 41 -18.80 2.09 6.13
N ASP A 42 -18.14 0.93 6.08
CA ASP A 42 -18.76 -0.29 5.57
C ASP A 42 -19.44 -1.07 6.70
N VAL A 43 -20.75 -0.83 6.87
CA VAL A 43 -21.54 -1.43 7.95
C VAL A 43 -21.47 -2.95 7.95
N LYS A 44 -21.44 -3.61 6.77
CA LYS A 44 -21.38 -5.08 6.67
C LYS A 44 -20.05 -5.61 7.20
N VAL A 45 -18.96 -4.93 6.89
CA VAL A 45 -17.63 -5.29 7.39
C VAL A 45 -17.52 -5.03 8.88
N ILE A 46 -18.01 -3.88 9.35
CA ILE A 46 -18.00 -3.52 10.77
C ILE A 46 -18.77 -4.57 11.58
N ASP A 47 -19.97 -4.95 11.15
CA ASP A 47 -20.78 -5.94 11.83
C ASP A 47 -20.13 -7.34 11.81
N LYS A 48 -19.49 -7.71 10.68
CA LYS A 48 -18.80 -8.98 10.58
C LYS A 48 -17.54 -9.04 11.44
N ILE A 49 -16.81 -7.93 11.55
CA ILE A 49 -15.66 -7.83 12.47
C ILE A 49 -16.14 -7.94 13.93
N GLU A 50 -17.22 -7.28 14.31
CA GLU A 50 -17.80 -7.38 15.65
C GLU A 50 -18.24 -8.81 16.00
N GLU A 51 -18.81 -9.54 15.02
CA GLU A 51 -19.20 -10.96 15.21
C GLU A 51 -17.99 -11.85 15.54
N ILE A 52 -16.85 -11.63 14.85
CA ILE A 52 -15.62 -12.42 15.02
C ILE A 52 -14.78 -11.93 16.22
N PHE A 53 -14.80 -10.62 16.46
CA PHE A 53 -14.02 -9.93 17.48
C PHE A 53 -14.93 -9.06 18.35
N PRO A 54 -15.69 -9.66 19.28
CA PRO A 54 -16.67 -8.94 20.09
C PRO A 54 -16.05 -7.79 20.87
N GLY A 55 -16.76 -6.64 20.92
CA GLY A 55 -16.33 -5.41 21.59
C GLY A 55 -15.49 -4.49 20.71
N THR A 56 -15.29 -4.82 19.44
CA THR A 56 -14.55 -3.95 18.50
C THR A 56 -15.41 -2.88 17.85
N LYS A 57 -16.76 -3.02 17.87
CA LYS A 57 -17.66 -2.01 17.32
C LYS A 57 -17.97 -0.93 18.33
N GLU A 58 -17.59 0.31 18.00
CA GLU A 58 -17.84 1.50 18.80
C GLU A 58 -18.32 2.65 17.90
N ASN A 59 -19.43 3.29 18.24
CA ASN A 59 -20.02 4.38 17.46
C ASN A 59 -20.22 4.04 15.97
N ASN A 60 -20.64 2.80 15.66
CA ASN A 60 -20.79 2.27 14.30
C ASN A 60 -19.50 2.24 13.48
N LYS A 61 -18.34 2.18 14.12
CA LYS A 61 -17.01 2.03 13.50
C LYS A 61 -16.25 0.91 14.20
N VAL A 62 -15.21 0.40 13.54
CA VAL A 62 -14.27 -0.54 14.16
C VAL A 62 -13.30 0.22 15.06
N ASN A 63 -13.29 -0.07 16.35
CA ASN A 63 -12.24 0.40 17.25
C ASN A 63 -10.94 -0.35 17.00
N ARG A 64 -10.04 0.28 16.23
CA ARG A 64 -8.76 -0.30 15.80
C ARG A 64 -7.82 -0.63 16.95
N LYS A 65 -7.93 0.07 18.07
CA LYS A 65 -7.11 -0.21 19.26
C LYS A 65 -7.52 -1.54 19.87
N ILE A 66 -8.81 -1.72 20.13
CA ILE A 66 -9.36 -2.96 20.69
C ILE A 66 -9.06 -4.14 19.75
N LEU A 67 -9.33 -3.97 18.44
CA LEU A 67 -9.04 -5.01 17.44
C LEU A 67 -7.56 -5.41 17.44
N ARG A 68 -6.66 -4.44 17.46
CA ARG A 68 -5.21 -4.70 17.54
C ARG A 68 -4.83 -5.42 18.83
N ASP A 69 -5.39 -5.01 19.96
CA ASP A 69 -5.08 -5.62 21.26
C ASP A 69 -5.54 -7.09 21.28
N ILE A 70 -6.73 -7.39 20.73
CA ILE A 70 -7.23 -8.78 20.56
C ILE A 70 -6.28 -9.59 19.64
N LEU A 71 -5.85 -9.02 18.52
CA LEU A 71 -4.97 -9.70 17.57
C LEU A 71 -3.55 -9.92 18.11
N ASN A 72 -3.07 -9.04 18.97
CA ASN A 72 -1.80 -9.24 19.68
C ASN A 72 -1.87 -10.42 20.66
N GLU A 73 -3.01 -10.61 21.34
CA GLU A 73 -3.25 -11.74 22.23
C GLU A 73 -3.53 -13.05 21.48
N LYS A 74 -4.13 -12.97 20.30
CA LYS A 74 -4.57 -14.12 19.48
C LYS A 74 -4.10 -13.97 18.03
N PRO A 75 -2.81 -14.13 17.73
CA PRO A 75 -2.26 -13.93 16.39
C PRO A 75 -2.82 -14.88 15.31
N ASP A 76 -3.28 -16.07 15.71
CA ASP A 76 -3.95 -17.05 14.86
C ASP A 76 -5.23 -16.50 14.20
N LYS A 77 -5.89 -15.54 14.86
CA LYS A 77 -7.10 -14.88 14.35
C LYS A 77 -6.85 -13.84 13.25
N PHE A 78 -5.60 -13.51 12.95
CA PHE A 78 -5.27 -12.59 11.85
C PHE A 78 -5.88 -13.05 10.53
N LYS A 79 -5.82 -14.36 10.23
CA LYS A 79 -6.41 -14.94 9.01
C LYS A 79 -7.93 -14.77 8.92
N GLU A 80 -8.62 -14.81 10.06
CA GLU A 80 -10.07 -14.56 10.10
C GLU A 80 -10.37 -13.12 9.73
N LEU A 81 -9.62 -12.14 10.27
CA LEU A 81 -9.76 -10.72 9.90
C LEU A 81 -9.47 -10.52 8.41
N GLU A 82 -8.37 -11.06 7.91
CA GLU A 82 -7.99 -10.96 6.49
C GLU A 82 -9.07 -11.51 5.58
N SER A 83 -9.70 -12.64 5.94
CA SER A 83 -10.77 -13.25 5.14
C SER A 83 -12.01 -12.35 4.98
N VAL A 84 -12.24 -11.44 5.92
CA VAL A 84 -13.32 -10.44 5.85
C VAL A 84 -12.89 -9.19 5.08
N VAL A 85 -11.68 -8.69 5.37
CA VAL A 85 -11.22 -7.39 4.88
C VAL A 85 -10.70 -7.46 3.44
N HIS A 86 -9.93 -8.49 3.09
CA HIS A 86 -9.29 -8.59 1.76
C HIS A 86 -10.28 -8.60 0.59
N PRO A 87 -11.39 -9.38 0.61
CA PRO A 87 -12.35 -9.36 -0.50
C PRO A 87 -12.96 -7.98 -0.72
N VAL A 88 -13.27 -7.28 0.37
CA VAL A 88 -13.88 -5.95 0.30
C VAL A 88 -12.86 -4.90 -0.18
N THR A 89 -11.65 -4.91 0.37
CA THR A 89 -10.56 -4.03 -0.09
C THR A 89 -10.29 -4.23 -1.60
N ARG A 90 -10.30 -5.51 -2.05
CA ARG A 90 -10.15 -5.84 -3.47
C ARG A 90 -11.27 -5.26 -4.33
N GLN A 91 -12.52 -5.30 -3.85
CA GLN A 91 -13.65 -4.72 -4.55
C GLN A 91 -13.53 -3.19 -4.68
N TYR A 92 -13.12 -2.50 -3.62
CA TYR A 92 -12.83 -1.07 -3.66
C TYR A 92 -11.71 -0.74 -4.65
N GLN A 93 -10.63 -1.53 -4.66
CA GLN A 93 -9.53 -1.39 -5.60
C GLN A 93 -10.00 -1.50 -7.06
N ILE A 94 -10.79 -2.54 -7.37
CA ILE A 94 -11.35 -2.76 -8.71
C ILE A 94 -12.24 -1.59 -9.13
N THR A 95 -13.12 -1.13 -8.24
CA THR A 95 -14.02 0.01 -8.50
C THR A 95 -13.21 1.28 -8.77
N TYR A 96 -12.16 1.52 -8.00
CA TYR A 96 -11.28 2.66 -8.21
C TYR A 96 -10.55 2.59 -9.56
N ILE A 97 -10.01 1.42 -9.92
CA ILE A 97 -9.33 1.24 -11.22
C ILE A 97 -10.31 1.42 -12.39
N LYS A 98 -11.55 0.89 -12.30
CA LYS A 98 -12.59 1.10 -13.31
C LYS A 98 -12.88 2.60 -13.53
N LYS A 99 -13.01 3.36 -12.44
CA LYS A 99 -13.15 4.81 -12.49
C LYS A 99 -11.98 5.48 -13.23
N LEU A 100 -10.75 5.08 -12.95
CA LEU A 100 -9.56 5.64 -13.62
C LEU A 100 -9.53 5.31 -15.12
N ILE A 101 -10.05 4.14 -15.52
CA ILE A 101 -10.19 3.77 -16.92
C ILE A 101 -11.21 4.70 -17.62
N GLU A 102 -12.35 4.97 -16.99
CA GLU A 102 -13.35 5.92 -17.50
C GLU A 102 -12.80 7.35 -17.60
N GLU A 103 -11.95 7.75 -16.65
CA GLU A 103 -11.24 9.04 -16.64
C GLU A 103 -10.04 9.09 -17.63
N GLN A 104 -9.80 8.02 -18.39
CA GLN A 104 -8.69 7.90 -19.34
C GLN A 104 -7.32 8.17 -18.71
N LYS A 105 -7.10 7.76 -17.46
CA LYS A 105 -5.81 7.81 -16.81
C LYS A 105 -4.83 6.86 -17.49
N PHE A 106 -3.56 7.25 -17.53
CA PHE A 106 -2.50 6.42 -18.10
C PHE A 106 -2.32 5.11 -17.29
N GLY A 107 -2.30 5.22 -15.97
CA GLY A 107 -2.10 4.09 -15.08
C GLY A 107 -2.65 4.32 -13.68
N CYS A 108 -2.51 3.27 -12.86
CA CYS A 108 -2.80 3.30 -11.44
C CYS A 108 -1.57 2.84 -10.64
N VAL A 109 -1.10 3.68 -9.73
CA VAL A 109 -0.13 3.28 -8.70
C VAL A 109 -0.89 2.67 -7.53
N LEU A 110 -0.59 1.41 -7.23
CA LEU A 110 -1.10 0.69 -6.07
C LEU A 110 -0.06 0.83 -4.95
N ASP A 111 -0.36 1.69 -3.97
CA ASP A 111 0.49 1.91 -2.81
C ASP A 111 0.27 0.78 -1.79
N VAL A 112 1.18 -0.20 -1.77
CA VAL A 112 1.08 -1.42 -0.97
C VAL A 112 2.37 -1.64 -0.18
N PRO A 113 2.38 -1.41 1.15
CA PRO A 113 3.58 -1.54 1.98
C PRO A 113 4.24 -2.93 1.95
N LEU A 114 3.44 -3.99 1.87
CA LEU A 114 3.87 -5.39 1.91
C LEU A 114 3.72 -6.09 0.54
N LEU A 115 4.02 -5.39 -0.56
CA LEU A 115 3.81 -5.89 -1.92
C LEU A 115 4.50 -7.24 -2.17
N PHE A 116 5.76 -7.35 -1.82
CA PHE A 116 6.56 -8.56 -2.06
C PHE A 116 6.34 -9.63 -1.01
N GLU A 117 6.06 -9.23 0.22
CA GLU A 117 5.78 -10.13 1.34
C GLU A 117 4.49 -10.95 1.10
N THR A 118 3.53 -10.34 0.41
CA THR A 118 2.23 -10.98 0.08
C THR A 118 2.17 -11.56 -1.34
N GLY A 119 3.26 -11.47 -2.11
CA GLY A 119 3.27 -11.89 -3.51
C GLY A 119 2.43 -11.00 -4.44
N GLY A 120 2.16 -9.76 -4.01
CA GLY A 120 1.33 -8.81 -4.75
C GLY A 120 1.94 -8.35 -6.08
N GLU A 121 3.26 -8.51 -6.24
CA GLU A 121 3.98 -8.17 -7.46
C GLU A 121 3.50 -8.94 -8.71
N GLN A 122 2.93 -10.12 -8.52
CA GLN A 122 2.38 -10.92 -9.63
C GLN A 122 1.09 -10.32 -10.23
N TYR A 123 0.45 -9.38 -9.56
CA TYR A 123 -0.81 -8.77 -9.98
C TYR A 123 -0.65 -7.35 -10.56
N VAL A 124 0.57 -6.95 -10.86
CA VAL A 124 0.88 -5.63 -11.44
C VAL A 124 1.75 -5.79 -12.68
N ASP A 125 1.76 -4.76 -13.54
CA ASP A 125 2.59 -4.75 -14.75
C ASP A 125 4.06 -4.41 -14.44
N ALA A 126 4.27 -3.65 -13.35
CA ALA A 126 5.60 -3.28 -12.87
C ALA A 126 5.56 -3.01 -11.36
N SER A 127 6.71 -3.24 -10.71
CA SER A 127 6.91 -2.93 -9.30
C SER A 127 7.98 -1.84 -9.12
N ILE A 128 7.73 -0.90 -8.23
CA ILE A 128 8.65 0.17 -7.85
C ILE A 128 8.95 0.04 -6.36
N VAL A 129 10.22 0.07 -6.00
CA VAL A 129 10.66 0.16 -4.61
C VAL A 129 11.17 1.56 -4.31
N VAL A 130 10.59 2.20 -3.30
CA VAL A 130 11.10 3.45 -2.76
C VAL A 130 12.08 3.16 -1.64
N ILE A 131 13.28 3.72 -1.73
CA ILE A 131 14.36 3.50 -0.76
C ILE A 131 14.87 4.80 -0.14
N ALA A 132 15.41 4.66 1.05
CA ALA A 132 16.22 5.67 1.74
C ALA A 132 17.17 4.93 2.69
N SER A 133 18.28 5.58 3.09
CA SER A 133 19.16 5.03 4.13
C SER A 133 18.41 4.82 5.44
N GLU A 134 18.92 3.92 6.27
CA GLU A 134 18.32 3.65 7.58
C GLU A 134 18.32 4.88 8.47
N ASP A 135 19.36 5.71 8.38
CA ASP A 135 19.45 6.96 9.11
C ASP A 135 18.34 7.93 8.71
N LYS A 136 18.06 8.01 7.39
CA LYS A 136 16.97 8.85 6.86
C LYS A 136 15.58 8.32 7.23
N GLN A 137 15.42 7.00 7.21
CA GLN A 137 14.20 6.35 7.68
C GLN A 137 13.95 6.65 9.16
N ARG A 138 14.99 6.54 9.99
CA ARG A 138 14.93 6.83 11.44
C ARG A 138 14.65 8.30 11.71
N GLU A 139 15.34 9.22 11.02
CA GLU A 139 15.07 10.65 11.11
C GLU A 139 13.59 10.96 10.89
N ARG A 140 13.00 10.43 9.81
CA ARG A 140 11.60 10.66 9.45
C ARG A 140 10.59 10.01 10.39
N VAL A 141 10.89 8.81 10.89
CA VAL A 141 9.94 8.04 11.69
C VAL A 141 10.05 8.42 13.17
N VAL A 142 11.25 8.41 13.70
CA VAL A 142 11.47 8.68 15.13
C VAL A 142 11.58 10.17 15.39
N GLY A 143 12.32 10.90 14.55
CA GLY A 143 12.52 12.34 14.71
C GLY A 143 11.27 13.16 14.35
N GLU A 144 10.77 13.04 13.11
CA GLU A 144 9.68 13.89 12.63
C GLU A 144 8.29 13.40 13.09
N ARG A 145 8.01 12.09 12.99
CA ARG A 145 6.69 11.51 13.34
C ARG A 145 6.58 11.13 14.83
N GLN A 146 7.65 11.24 15.60
CA GLN A 146 7.72 10.93 17.02
C GLN A 146 7.26 9.50 17.37
N ILE A 147 7.48 8.54 16.46
CA ILE A 147 7.21 7.13 16.70
C ILE A 147 8.37 6.56 17.55
N PRO A 148 8.10 5.87 18.67
CA PRO A 148 9.15 5.28 19.49
C PRO A 148 10.09 4.35 18.69
N MET A 149 11.39 4.36 19.02
CA MET A 149 12.40 3.55 18.35
C MET A 149 12.07 2.05 18.37
N GLU A 150 11.51 1.56 19.46
CA GLU A 150 11.10 0.17 19.60
C GLU A 150 10.04 -0.20 18.57
N VAL A 151 9.06 0.69 18.35
CA VAL A 151 7.98 0.50 17.34
C VAL A 151 8.57 0.54 15.93
N PHE A 152 9.48 1.47 15.64
CA PHE A 152 10.21 1.51 14.38
C PHE A 152 10.92 0.19 14.08
N ASN A 153 11.65 -0.34 15.06
CA ASN A 153 12.40 -1.59 14.93
C ASN A 153 11.45 -2.80 14.71
N ILE A 154 10.32 -2.84 15.41
CA ILE A 154 9.31 -3.90 15.23
C ILE A 154 8.75 -3.86 13.81
N LEU A 155 8.29 -2.69 13.35
CA LEU A 155 7.71 -2.53 12.01
C LEU A 155 8.73 -2.86 10.91
N LYS A 156 9.99 -2.46 11.10
CA LYS A 156 11.05 -2.76 10.14
C LYS A 156 11.34 -4.26 10.05
N LYS A 157 11.34 -4.98 11.18
CA LYS A 157 11.55 -6.44 11.22
C LYS A 157 10.42 -7.24 10.57
N GLN A 158 9.21 -6.70 10.50
CA GLN A 158 8.06 -7.34 9.85
C GLN A 158 8.10 -7.20 8.32
N GLN A 159 8.92 -6.29 7.80
CA GLN A 159 9.06 -6.05 6.37
C GLN A 159 10.24 -6.85 5.79
N MET A 160 10.11 -7.23 4.52
CA MET A 160 11.25 -7.80 3.77
C MET A 160 12.44 -6.84 3.81
N PRO A 161 13.69 -7.33 3.98
CA PRO A 161 14.87 -6.49 3.90
C PRO A 161 14.96 -5.68 2.60
N ASP A 162 15.40 -4.42 2.68
CA ASP A 162 15.46 -3.54 1.52
C ASP A 162 16.29 -4.13 0.37
N GLN A 163 17.40 -4.82 0.70
CA GLN A 163 18.25 -5.49 -0.31
C GLN A 163 17.49 -6.58 -1.09
N ASP A 164 16.57 -7.30 -0.46
CA ASP A 164 15.78 -8.34 -1.13
C ASP A 164 14.64 -7.72 -1.94
N LYS A 165 14.05 -6.62 -1.48
CA LYS A 165 13.10 -5.81 -2.29
C LYS A 165 13.76 -5.28 -3.56
N LEU A 166 14.99 -4.78 -3.46
CA LEU A 166 15.77 -4.28 -4.60
C LEU A 166 15.99 -5.33 -5.68
N LYS A 167 16.21 -6.61 -5.31
CA LYS A 167 16.37 -7.72 -6.27
C LYS A 167 15.10 -8.05 -7.04
N LYS A 168 13.94 -7.78 -6.44
CA LYS A 168 12.61 -8.10 -6.99
C LYS A 168 12.00 -6.94 -7.79
N ALA A 169 12.42 -5.71 -7.52
CA ALA A 169 11.83 -4.52 -8.13
C ALA A 169 12.20 -4.36 -9.59
N ASN A 170 11.24 -3.92 -10.41
CA ASN A 170 11.53 -3.49 -11.78
C ASN A 170 12.17 -2.09 -11.80
N PHE A 171 11.76 -1.22 -10.87
CA PHE A 171 12.27 0.14 -10.75
C PHE A 171 12.59 0.49 -9.30
N ILE A 172 13.51 1.42 -9.13
CA ILE A 172 13.95 1.91 -7.82
C ILE A 172 13.87 3.43 -7.85
N ILE A 173 13.28 4.02 -6.80
CA ILE A 173 13.25 5.47 -6.58
C ILE A 173 13.90 5.75 -5.24
N SER A 174 14.97 6.54 -5.25
CA SER A 174 15.66 6.98 -4.03
C SER A 174 15.09 8.29 -3.53
N THR A 175 14.79 8.35 -2.25
CA THR A 175 14.40 9.58 -1.55
C THR A 175 15.48 10.07 -0.60
N GLU A 176 16.72 9.64 -0.81
CA GLU A 176 17.87 9.97 0.05
C GLU A 176 18.18 11.46 0.05
N LYS A 177 18.06 12.07 -1.12
CA LYS A 177 18.37 13.49 -1.31
C LYS A 177 17.13 14.36 -1.00
N ASN A 178 16.97 15.43 -1.72
CA ASN A 178 15.84 16.34 -1.60
C ASN A 178 14.65 15.92 -2.47
N ILE A 179 13.56 16.64 -2.32
CA ILE A 179 12.30 16.40 -3.03
C ILE A 179 12.45 16.53 -4.56
N GLU A 180 13.27 17.47 -5.03
CA GLU A 180 13.48 17.71 -6.46
C GLU A 180 14.22 16.53 -7.12
N SER A 181 15.21 15.96 -6.44
CA SER A 181 15.86 14.73 -6.90
C SER A 181 14.87 13.57 -7.01
N THR A 182 13.97 13.43 -6.05
CA THR A 182 12.92 12.39 -6.09
C THR A 182 11.96 12.62 -7.26
N LYS A 183 11.54 13.87 -7.53
CA LYS A 183 10.71 14.18 -8.70
C LYS A 183 11.39 13.81 -10.01
N THR A 184 12.68 14.09 -10.15
CA THR A 184 13.46 13.67 -11.34
C THR A 184 13.49 12.16 -11.50
N GLU A 185 13.66 11.39 -10.41
CA GLU A 185 13.62 9.93 -10.47
C GLU A 185 12.21 9.40 -10.82
N VAL A 186 11.15 10.03 -10.31
CA VAL A 186 9.78 9.70 -10.69
C VAL A 186 9.55 9.97 -12.17
N GLU A 187 9.97 11.13 -12.69
CA GLU A 187 9.86 11.47 -14.10
C GLU A 187 10.56 10.45 -15.01
N ASN A 188 11.81 10.11 -14.68
CA ASN A 188 12.58 9.10 -15.41
C ASN A 188 11.91 7.72 -15.36
N THR A 189 11.35 7.34 -14.20
CA THR A 189 10.61 6.10 -14.04
C THR A 189 9.35 6.10 -14.91
N VAL A 190 8.59 7.19 -14.91
CA VAL A 190 7.39 7.34 -15.73
C VAL A 190 7.71 7.23 -17.22
N ALA A 191 8.82 7.82 -17.67
CA ALA A 191 9.25 7.70 -19.07
C ALA A 191 9.48 6.25 -19.48
N GLN A 192 10.08 5.43 -18.59
CA GLN A 192 10.30 4.01 -18.83
C GLN A 192 9.00 3.19 -18.74
N LEU A 193 8.12 3.52 -17.79
CA LEU A 193 6.82 2.86 -17.65
C LEU A 193 5.95 2.97 -18.91
N LYS A 194 6.09 4.05 -19.70
CA LYS A 194 5.37 4.22 -20.96
C LYS A 194 5.71 3.17 -22.03
N SER A 195 6.81 2.46 -21.91
CA SER A 195 7.20 1.38 -22.82
C SER A 195 6.67 0.01 -22.40
N ILE A 196 6.04 -0.10 -21.20
CA ILE A 196 5.50 -1.36 -20.70
C ILE A 196 4.10 -1.61 -21.29
N GLU A 197 3.89 -2.79 -21.84
CA GLU A 197 2.59 -3.23 -22.31
C GLU A 197 1.69 -3.61 -21.11
N PRO A 198 0.54 -2.94 -20.90
CA PRO A 198 -0.33 -3.22 -19.75
C PRO A 198 -1.11 -4.53 -19.96
N LYS A 199 -0.91 -5.49 -19.08
CA LYS A 199 -1.53 -6.83 -19.10
C LYS A 199 -2.31 -7.15 -17.83
N ALA A 200 -1.80 -6.70 -16.67
CA ALA A 200 -2.29 -7.09 -15.36
C ALA A 200 -3.80 -6.82 -15.17
N TRP A 201 -4.31 -5.70 -15.69
CA TRP A 201 -5.73 -5.41 -15.59
C TRP A 201 -6.59 -6.50 -16.27
N ASN A 202 -6.26 -6.88 -17.49
CA ASN A 202 -7.04 -7.87 -18.26
C ASN A 202 -6.89 -9.29 -17.70
N GLU A 203 -5.72 -9.62 -17.19
CA GLU A 203 -5.41 -10.96 -16.67
C GLU A 203 -6.05 -11.21 -15.30
N PHE A 204 -5.98 -10.25 -14.38
CA PHE A 204 -6.28 -10.47 -12.97
C PHE A 204 -7.51 -9.73 -12.45
N TYR A 205 -7.91 -8.60 -13.06
CA TYR A 205 -8.94 -7.72 -12.51
C TYR A 205 -10.17 -7.58 -13.40
N GLY A 206 -9.99 -7.48 -14.72
CA GLY A 206 -11.06 -7.16 -15.66
C GLY A 206 -12.16 -8.23 -15.78
N LYS A 207 -11.88 -9.45 -15.30
CA LYS A 207 -12.82 -10.59 -15.29
C LYS A 207 -13.59 -10.72 -13.98
N MET A 208 -13.23 -9.97 -12.96
CA MET A 208 -13.91 -9.99 -11.68
C MET A 208 -15.17 -9.11 -11.75
N LYS A 209 -16.33 -9.76 -11.50
CA LYS A 209 -17.63 -9.09 -11.45
C LYS A 209 -17.86 -8.41 -10.12
#